data_f8ce15f06be2593785a5cafc43c48111
#
_entry.id   f8ce15f06be2593785a5cafc43c48111
#
_cell.length_a   1.000
_cell.length_b   1.000
_cell.length_c   1.000
_cell.angle_alpha   90.00
_cell.angle_beta   90.00
_cell.angle_gamma   90.00
#
_symmetry.space_group_name_H-M   'P 1'
#
loop_
_entity.id
_entity.type
_entity.pdbx_description
1 polymer ?
#
loop_
_entity_poly.entity_id
_entity_poly.type
_entity_poly.pdbx_seq_one_letter_code
_entity_poly.pdbx_strand_id
1 'polypeptide(L)'
;VLKFLSVKSIDEQVSFYHNSWNARRWKLFFNLATNRFTLRKFARQNGMFAHTEGHITTDIYFKRLERTITHVPIYDNFFLHYSLMGKYGQVLPPYLREKEYGYLKGNLNSNLRIVATDILSYLKSKPSNTFSKFNLSDIFEALSPGENDTLWEEIIRTAKNGARVAYWNNLVERSCPASLIKYI
;
A
#
# COMPACT_ATOMS: atom_id res chain seq x y z
N VAL A 1 9.99 15.18 -14.80
CA VAL A 1 9.11 15.07 -13.61
C VAL A 1 8.09 16.20 -13.62
N LEU A 2 8.48 17.49 -13.60
CA LEU A 2 7.54 18.62 -13.52
C LEU A 2 6.49 18.60 -14.63
N LYS A 3 6.89 18.36 -15.88
CA LYS A 3 5.96 18.27 -17.03
C LYS A 3 4.97 17.09 -16.86
N PHE A 4 5.37 16.00 -16.23
CA PHE A 4 4.49 14.89 -15.94
C PHE A 4 3.47 15.22 -14.83
N LEU A 5 3.90 15.95 -13.81
CA LEU A 5 3.01 16.37 -12.71
C LEU A 5 2.06 17.53 -13.10
N SER A 6 2.27 18.17 -14.25
CA SER A 6 1.42 19.26 -14.73
C SER A 6 0.28 18.81 -15.66
N VAL A 7 0.19 17.51 -15.97
CA VAL A 7 -0.94 16.97 -16.75
C VAL A 7 -2.25 17.15 -16.01
N LYS A 8 -3.34 17.38 -16.76
CA LYS A 8 -4.65 17.70 -16.18
C LYS A 8 -5.72 16.62 -16.43
N SER A 9 -5.36 15.60 -17.21
CA SER A 9 -6.27 14.49 -17.50
C SER A 9 -5.51 13.18 -17.65
N ILE A 10 -6.23 12.06 -17.59
CA ILE A 10 -5.66 10.73 -17.87
C ILE A 10 -5.19 10.64 -19.32
N ASP A 11 -5.91 11.21 -20.27
CA ASP A 11 -5.54 11.14 -21.69
C ASP A 11 -4.22 11.89 -21.97
N GLU A 12 -4.04 13.07 -21.38
CA GLU A 12 -2.76 13.79 -21.44
C GLU A 12 -1.63 12.98 -20.78
N GLN A 13 -1.92 12.33 -19.66
CA GLN A 13 -0.97 11.52 -18.93
C GLN A 13 -0.51 10.30 -19.73
N VAL A 14 -1.44 9.58 -20.34
CA VAL A 14 -1.20 8.43 -21.21
C VAL A 14 -0.42 8.87 -22.45
N SER A 15 -0.83 9.96 -23.08
CA SER A 15 -0.12 10.54 -24.23
C SER A 15 1.32 10.93 -23.88
N PHE A 16 1.51 11.57 -22.73
CA PHE A 16 2.85 11.92 -22.26
C PHE A 16 3.71 10.67 -21.99
N TYR A 17 3.14 9.63 -21.40
CA TYR A 17 3.84 8.38 -21.15
C TYR A 17 4.32 7.75 -22.45
N HIS A 18 3.44 7.55 -23.42
CA HIS A 18 3.79 6.90 -24.69
C HIS A 18 4.73 7.72 -25.55
N ASN A 19 4.57 9.04 -25.62
CA ASN A 19 5.33 9.91 -26.52
C ASN A 19 6.66 10.41 -25.91
N SER A 20 6.76 10.49 -24.58
CA SER A 20 7.91 11.14 -23.94
C SER A 20 8.64 10.26 -22.92
N TRP A 21 7.96 9.32 -22.28
CA TRP A 21 8.55 8.57 -21.17
C TRP A 21 8.81 7.10 -21.49
N ASN A 22 8.02 6.47 -22.37
CA ASN A 22 8.19 5.05 -22.73
C ASN A 22 9.44 4.82 -23.61
N ALA A 23 10.57 5.39 -23.22
CA ALA A 23 11.83 5.26 -23.91
C ALA A 23 12.59 4.00 -23.48
N ARG A 24 13.31 3.40 -24.43
CA ARG A 24 14.21 2.24 -24.14
C ARG A 24 15.17 2.51 -22.98
N ARG A 25 15.63 3.76 -22.83
CA ARG A 25 16.52 4.21 -21.74
C ARG A 25 15.84 4.09 -20.37
N TRP A 26 14.55 4.42 -20.28
CA TRP A 26 13.79 4.30 -19.04
C TRP A 26 13.63 2.83 -18.62
N LYS A 27 13.28 1.96 -19.56
CA LYS A 27 13.17 0.51 -19.31
C LYS A 27 14.50 -0.09 -18.82
N LEU A 28 15.61 0.31 -19.49
CA LEU A 28 16.95 -0.13 -19.08
C LEU A 28 17.30 0.35 -17.67
N PHE A 29 17.08 1.63 -17.37
CA PHE A 29 17.33 2.19 -16.04
C PHE A 29 16.47 1.49 -14.98
N PHE A 30 15.18 1.28 -15.25
CA PHE A 30 14.29 0.61 -14.35
C PHE A 30 14.72 -0.83 -14.07
N ASN A 31 15.11 -1.56 -15.12
CA ASN A 31 15.63 -2.92 -14.99
C ASN A 31 16.90 -2.98 -14.14
N LEU A 32 17.81 -2.03 -14.29
CA LEU A 32 19.02 -1.95 -13.47
C LEU A 32 18.69 -1.61 -12.01
N ALA A 33 17.76 -0.69 -11.77
CA ALA A 33 17.38 -0.26 -10.43
C ALA A 33 16.60 -1.32 -9.65
N THR A 34 15.78 -2.12 -10.33
CA THR A 34 14.86 -3.09 -9.70
C THR A 34 15.30 -4.55 -9.84
N ASN A 35 16.50 -4.82 -10.37
CA ASN A 35 16.99 -6.20 -10.41
C ASN A 35 17.27 -6.74 -8.99
N ARG A 36 17.21 -8.08 -8.84
CA ARG A 36 17.36 -8.75 -7.53
C ARG A 36 18.67 -8.40 -6.81
N PHE A 37 19.73 -8.19 -7.55
CA PHE A 37 21.05 -7.87 -6.98
C PHE A 37 21.05 -6.46 -6.38
N THR A 38 20.52 -5.49 -7.12
CA THR A 38 20.40 -4.10 -6.67
C THR A 38 19.44 -3.99 -5.47
N LEU A 39 18.28 -4.65 -5.54
CA LEU A 39 17.31 -4.67 -4.44
C LEU A 39 17.91 -5.31 -3.17
N ARG A 40 18.60 -6.45 -3.28
CA ARG A 40 19.27 -7.10 -2.13
C ARG A 40 20.35 -6.22 -1.49
N LYS A 41 21.11 -5.50 -2.31
CA LYS A 41 22.20 -4.66 -1.82
C LYS A 41 21.72 -3.38 -1.15
N PHE A 42 20.63 -2.80 -1.63
CA PHE A 42 20.13 -1.50 -1.17
C PHE A 42 18.87 -1.59 -0.31
N ALA A 43 18.06 -2.66 -0.41
CA ALA A 43 16.94 -2.89 0.48
C ALA A 43 17.46 -3.43 1.83
N ARG A 44 17.55 -2.54 2.81
CA ARG A 44 18.00 -2.84 4.19
C ARG A 44 17.09 -3.79 4.98
N GLN A 45 16.00 -4.25 4.41
CA GLN A 45 15.00 -5.06 5.11
C GLN A 45 15.05 -6.52 4.63
N ASN A 46 15.98 -7.29 5.15
CA ASN A 46 16.08 -8.73 4.88
C ASN A 46 14.80 -9.51 5.31
N GLY A 47 14.05 -9.02 6.31
CA GLY A 47 12.82 -9.66 6.79
C GLY A 47 11.64 -9.57 5.82
N MET A 48 11.46 -8.45 5.12
CA MET A 48 10.37 -8.26 4.14
C MET A 48 10.44 -9.22 2.95
N PHE A 49 11.60 -9.77 2.66
CA PHE A 49 11.83 -10.67 1.52
C PHE A 49 11.92 -12.14 1.91
N ALA A 50 11.82 -12.46 3.20
CA ALA A 50 11.99 -13.83 3.71
C ALA A 50 10.92 -14.79 3.14
N HIS A 51 9.72 -14.29 2.89
CA HIS A 51 8.58 -15.08 2.40
C HIS A 51 8.16 -14.75 0.95
N THR A 52 8.96 -13.95 0.24
CA THR A 52 8.64 -13.53 -1.14
C THR A 52 9.08 -14.53 -2.22
N GLU A 53 9.59 -15.69 -1.82
CA GLU A 53 9.95 -16.87 -2.63
C GLU A 53 9.98 -16.66 -4.16
N GLY A 54 10.99 -15.96 -4.65
CA GLY A 54 11.26 -15.93 -6.10
C GLY A 54 10.28 -15.16 -7.00
N HIS A 55 9.16 -14.69 -6.52
CA HIS A 55 8.10 -14.04 -7.31
C HIS A 55 8.38 -12.57 -7.67
N ILE A 56 9.45 -11.98 -7.18
CA ILE A 56 9.79 -10.59 -7.51
C ILE A 56 10.57 -10.58 -8.83
N THR A 57 9.88 -10.35 -9.92
CA THR A 57 10.52 -10.04 -11.20
C THR A 57 10.40 -8.55 -11.49
N THR A 58 11.45 -7.98 -12.09
CA THR A 58 11.47 -6.61 -12.59
C THR A 58 10.24 -6.30 -13.46
N ASP A 59 9.77 -7.29 -14.22
CA ASP A 59 8.59 -7.16 -15.09
C ASP A 59 7.29 -6.90 -14.32
N ILE A 60 7.10 -7.50 -13.14
CA ILE A 60 5.91 -7.27 -12.31
C ILE A 60 5.89 -5.81 -11.84
N TYR A 61 7.02 -5.32 -11.33
CA TYR A 61 7.13 -3.91 -10.93
C TYR A 61 6.92 -2.96 -12.10
N PHE A 62 7.50 -3.28 -13.25
CA PHE A 62 7.37 -2.45 -14.42
C PHE A 62 5.91 -2.37 -14.89
N LYS A 63 5.20 -3.50 -15.00
CA LYS A 63 3.78 -3.54 -15.35
C LYS A 63 2.90 -2.79 -14.36
N ARG A 64 3.17 -2.90 -13.06
CA ARG A 64 2.44 -2.15 -12.02
C ARG A 64 2.68 -0.66 -12.13
N LEU A 65 3.93 -0.23 -12.35
CA LEU A 65 4.26 1.16 -12.57
C LEU A 65 3.58 1.69 -13.82
N GLU A 66 3.64 0.95 -14.94
CA GLU A 66 2.97 1.31 -16.18
C GLU A 66 1.45 1.46 -15.97
N ARG A 67 0.81 0.50 -15.30
CA ARG A 67 -0.60 0.59 -14.95
C ARG A 67 -0.90 1.83 -14.09
N THR A 68 -0.07 2.12 -13.10
CA THR A 68 -0.24 3.31 -12.27
C THR A 68 -0.14 4.57 -13.10
N ILE A 69 0.87 4.67 -13.96
CA ILE A 69 1.09 5.83 -14.84
C ILE A 69 -0.03 6.01 -15.86
N THR A 70 -0.66 4.93 -16.30
CA THR A 70 -1.69 4.99 -17.37
C THR A 70 -3.13 5.02 -16.85
N HIS A 71 -3.38 4.66 -15.60
CA HIS A 71 -4.75 4.52 -15.08
C HIS A 71 -5.03 5.31 -13.80
N VAL A 72 -3.99 5.72 -13.05
CA VAL A 72 -4.20 6.47 -11.81
C VAL A 72 -3.96 7.96 -12.06
N PRO A 73 -4.94 8.84 -11.80
CA PRO A 73 -4.76 10.27 -12.01
C PRO A 73 -3.60 10.82 -11.19
N ILE A 74 -2.60 11.39 -11.86
CA ILE A 74 -1.44 11.99 -11.20
C ILE A 74 -1.76 13.39 -10.70
N TYR A 75 -2.55 14.15 -11.44
CA TYR A 75 -2.90 15.52 -11.11
C TYR A 75 -3.66 15.66 -9.78
N ASP A 76 -4.31 14.60 -9.32
CA ASP A 76 -5.05 14.52 -8.04
C ASP A 76 -4.39 13.57 -7.02
N ASN A 77 -3.17 13.12 -7.27
CA ASN A 77 -2.49 12.16 -6.42
C ASN A 77 -1.43 12.84 -5.54
N PHE A 78 -1.83 13.25 -4.34
CA PHE A 78 -0.92 13.87 -3.37
C PHE A 78 0.28 12.99 -3.02
N PHE A 79 0.12 11.67 -3.04
CA PHE A 79 1.16 10.72 -2.73
C PHE A 79 2.30 10.74 -3.75
N LEU A 80 1.94 10.74 -5.04
CA LEU A 80 2.92 10.86 -6.12
C LEU A 80 3.60 12.22 -6.13
N HIS A 81 2.85 13.31 -5.90
CA HIS A 81 3.44 14.64 -5.76
C HIS A 81 4.50 14.66 -4.66
N TYR A 82 4.17 14.16 -3.47
CA TYR A 82 5.13 14.11 -2.37
C TYR A 82 6.34 13.21 -2.67
N SER A 83 6.11 12.02 -3.22
CA SER A 83 7.19 11.08 -3.54
C SER A 83 8.18 11.61 -4.58
N LEU A 84 7.69 12.38 -5.56
CA LEU A 84 8.51 12.90 -6.64
C LEU A 84 9.14 14.27 -6.35
N MET A 85 8.52 15.09 -5.48
CA MET A 85 8.91 16.47 -5.22
C MET A 85 9.39 16.73 -3.79
N GLY A 86 9.23 15.77 -2.88
CA GLY A 86 9.51 15.95 -1.45
C GLY A 86 8.53 16.91 -0.75
N LYS A 87 7.47 17.33 -1.42
CA LYS A 87 6.44 18.22 -0.88
C LYS A 87 5.10 17.96 -1.54
N TYR A 88 4.03 18.28 -0.84
CA TYR A 88 2.69 18.27 -1.43
C TYR A 88 2.55 19.42 -2.45
N GLY A 89 1.83 19.14 -3.53
CA GLY A 89 1.43 20.15 -4.51
C GLY A 89 0.18 20.90 -4.06
N GLN A 90 -0.71 21.19 -5.01
CA GLN A 90 -2.01 21.81 -4.73
C GLN A 90 -2.98 20.85 -4.04
N VAL A 91 -2.79 19.54 -4.22
CA VAL A 91 -3.61 18.49 -3.62
C VAL A 91 -3.00 18.03 -2.32
N LEU A 92 -3.71 18.28 -1.22
CA LEU A 92 -3.31 17.86 0.11
C LEU A 92 -3.95 16.52 0.48
N PRO A 93 -3.23 15.66 1.24
CA PRO A 93 -3.86 14.50 1.85
C PRO A 93 -5.00 14.95 2.78
N PRO A 94 -6.06 14.13 2.94
CA PRO A 94 -7.22 14.50 3.74
C PRO A 94 -6.87 15.06 5.12
N TYR A 95 -5.94 14.43 5.83
CA TYR A 95 -5.55 14.82 7.19
C TYR A 95 -4.78 16.17 7.29
N LEU A 96 -4.37 16.77 6.16
CA LEU A 96 -3.75 18.09 6.10
C LEU A 96 -4.69 19.16 5.53
N ARG A 97 -5.90 18.81 5.12
CA ARG A 97 -6.90 19.78 4.70
C ARG A 97 -7.43 20.50 5.95
N GLU A 98 -7.67 21.77 5.84
CA GLU A 98 -8.00 22.65 7.00
C GLU A 98 -9.16 22.10 7.85
N LYS A 99 -10.25 21.71 7.22
CA LYS A 99 -11.44 21.18 7.91
C LYS A 99 -11.15 19.89 8.66
N GLU A 100 -10.55 18.92 7.96
CA GLU A 100 -10.24 17.60 8.50
C GLU A 100 -9.13 17.68 9.55
N TYR A 101 -8.14 18.53 9.33
CA TYR A 101 -7.09 18.79 10.32
C TYR A 101 -7.66 19.41 11.61
N GLY A 102 -8.53 20.40 11.48
CA GLY A 102 -9.23 21.01 12.64
C GLY A 102 -10.04 19.97 13.43
N TYR A 103 -10.78 19.12 12.73
CA TYR A 103 -11.53 18.03 13.37
C TYR A 103 -10.60 17.03 14.08
N LEU A 104 -9.54 16.58 13.43
CA LEU A 104 -8.57 15.66 14.02
C LEU A 104 -7.93 16.29 15.27
N LYS A 105 -7.44 17.51 15.16
CA LYS A 105 -6.81 18.22 16.27
C LYS A 105 -7.71 18.34 17.50
N GLY A 106 -9.00 18.58 17.30
CA GLY A 106 -9.96 18.68 18.38
C GLY A 106 -10.37 17.33 19.01
N ASN A 107 -10.21 16.21 18.28
CA ASN A 107 -10.74 14.92 18.70
C ASN A 107 -9.69 13.83 18.92
N LEU A 108 -8.40 14.11 18.72
CA LEU A 108 -7.34 13.09 18.83
C LEU A 108 -7.31 12.43 20.20
N ASN A 109 -7.39 13.20 21.27
CA ASN A 109 -7.26 12.70 22.64
C ASN A 109 -8.42 11.77 23.05
N SER A 110 -9.59 11.93 22.46
CA SER A 110 -10.76 11.11 22.77
C SER A 110 -10.92 9.89 21.83
N ASN A 111 -10.48 10.01 20.58
CA ASN A 111 -10.78 9.06 19.53
C ASN A 111 -9.57 8.25 19.03
N LEU A 112 -8.35 8.63 19.42
CA LEU A 112 -7.13 7.92 19.03
C LEU A 112 -6.47 7.25 20.22
N ARG A 113 -6.20 5.95 20.06
CA ARG A 113 -5.39 5.19 21.00
C ARG A 113 -4.22 4.53 20.27
N ILE A 114 -3.01 4.85 20.68
CA ILE A 114 -1.78 4.25 20.17
C ILE A 114 -1.35 3.15 21.11
N VAL A 115 -1.12 1.95 20.58
CA VAL A 115 -0.68 0.77 21.35
C VAL A 115 0.55 0.17 20.68
N ALA A 116 1.66 0.08 21.41
CA ALA A 116 2.90 -0.52 20.95
C ALA A 116 2.88 -2.04 21.20
N THR A 117 2.39 -2.81 20.23
CA THR A 117 2.34 -4.27 20.27
C THR A 117 2.24 -4.81 18.84
N ASP A 118 2.45 -6.11 18.65
CA ASP A 118 2.12 -6.77 17.39
C ASP A 118 0.60 -6.95 17.27
N ILE A 119 0.13 -7.01 16.03
CA ILE A 119 -1.30 -7.06 15.71
C ILE A 119 -1.97 -8.33 16.25
N LEU A 120 -1.32 -9.48 16.17
CA LEU A 120 -1.88 -10.75 16.57
C LEU A 120 -2.10 -10.79 18.10
N SER A 121 -1.11 -10.38 18.89
CA SER A 121 -1.21 -10.22 20.32
C SER A 121 -2.29 -9.22 20.72
N TYR A 122 -2.39 -8.12 19.98
CA TYR A 122 -3.44 -7.13 20.21
C TYR A 122 -4.84 -7.72 19.99
N LEU A 123 -5.06 -8.39 18.86
CA LEU A 123 -6.36 -9.00 18.56
C LEU A 123 -6.72 -10.08 19.58
N LYS A 124 -5.78 -10.96 19.96
CA LYS A 124 -5.98 -11.98 21.00
C LYS A 124 -6.40 -11.38 22.34
N SER A 125 -5.95 -10.17 22.65
CA SER A 125 -6.34 -9.47 23.89
C SER A 125 -7.75 -8.88 23.86
N LYS A 126 -8.44 -8.92 22.71
CA LYS A 126 -9.77 -8.31 22.54
C LYS A 126 -10.89 -9.35 22.54
N PRO A 127 -12.07 -8.98 23.06
CA PRO A 127 -13.26 -9.81 22.92
C PRO A 127 -13.65 -10.03 21.45
N SER A 128 -14.43 -11.06 21.19
CA SER A 128 -15.09 -11.25 19.90
C SER A 128 -16.02 -10.06 19.60
N ASN A 129 -16.30 -9.81 18.32
CA ASN A 129 -17.21 -8.74 17.87
C ASN A 129 -16.82 -7.33 18.34
N THR A 130 -15.52 -7.02 18.36
CA THR A 130 -15.00 -5.71 18.84
C THR A 130 -14.92 -4.69 17.73
N PHE A 131 -14.40 -5.05 16.54
CA PHE A 131 -14.02 -4.12 15.50
C PHE A 131 -14.98 -4.11 14.32
N SER A 132 -15.28 -2.93 13.80
CA SER A 132 -16.11 -2.76 12.60
C SER A 132 -15.30 -2.48 11.33
N LYS A 133 -14.01 -2.13 11.46
CA LYS A 133 -13.11 -1.82 10.35
C LYS A 133 -11.68 -2.19 10.71
N PHE A 134 -10.98 -2.73 9.72
CA PHE A 134 -9.55 -3.03 9.79
C PHE A 134 -8.86 -2.36 8.60
N ASN A 135 -7.75 -1.69 8.85
CA ASN A 135 -6.83 -1.22 7.81
C ASN A 135 -5.45 -1.80 8.15
N LEU A 136 -5.07 -2.83 7.42
CA LEU A 136 -3.94 -3.70 7.78
C LEU A 136 -2.70 -3.48 6.91
N SER A 137 -2.72 -2.45 6.04
CA SER A 137 -1.57 -2.16 5.18
C SER A 137 -1.16 -3.40 4.37
N ASP A 138 0.13 -3.69 4.28
CA ASP A 138 0.76 -4.81 3.59
C ASP A 138 1.28 -5.90 4.54
N ILE A 139 0.72 -5.98 5.75
CA ILE A 139 1.23 -6.86 6.81
C ILE A 139 1.28 -8.34 6.40
N PHE A 140 0.33 -8.78 5.59
CA PHE A 140 0.22 -10.19 5.21
C PHE A 140 1.41 -10.71 4.40
N GLU A 141 2.10 -9.84 3.67
CA GLU A 141 3.28 -10.22 2.89
C GLU A 141 4.49 -10.61 3.75
N ALA A 142 4.57 -10.05 4.96
CA ALA A 142 5.64 -10.32 5.90
C ALA A 142 5.42 -11.62 6.69
N LEU A 143 4.23 -12.24 6.58
CA LEU A 143 3.85 -13.42 7.34
C LEU A 143 4.12 -14.71 6.56
N SER A 144 4.47 -15.76 7.29
CA SER A 144 4.40 -17.13 6.78
C SER A 144 2.94 -17.55 6.51
N PRO A 145 2.68 -18.60 5.72
CA PRO A 145 1.32 -19.09 5.51
C PRO A 145 0.55 -19.38 6.80
N GLY A 146 1.18 -20.03 7.78
CA GLY A 146 0.53 -20.35 9.04
C GLY A 146 0.22 -19.13 9.92
N GLU A 147 1.11 -18.13 9.92
CA GLU A 147 0.85 -16.86 10.60
C GLU A 147 -0.26 -16.07 9.92
N ASN A 148 -0.33 -16.10 8.59
CA ASN A 148 -1.42 -15.50 7.82
C ASN A 148 -2.78 -16.11 8.25
N ASP A 149 -2.86 -17.44 8.30
CA ASP A 149 -4.09 -18.14 8.68
C ASP A 149 -4.52 -17.78 10.11
N THR A 150 -3.58 -17.82 11.04
CA THR A 150 -3.82 -17.43 12.45
C THR A 150 -4.29 -15.98 12.57
N LEU A 151 -3.70 -15.06 11.81
CA LEU A 151 -4.13 -13.66 11.84
C LEU A 151 -5.55 -13.49 11.28
N TRP A 152 -5.91 -14.20 10.21
CA TRP A 152 -7.26 -14.16 9.65
C TRP A 152 -8.30 -14.74 10.63
N GLU A 153 -7.99 -15.81 11.35
CA GLU A 153 -8.86 -16.33 12.40
C GLU A 153 -9.17 -15.29 13.48
N GLU A 154 -8.15 -14.57 13.94
CA GLU A 154 -8.32 -13.52 14.93
C GLU A 154 -9.03 -12.27 14.39
N ILE A 155 -8.81 -11.90 13.13
CA ILE A 155 -9.56 -10.84 12.45
C ILE A 155 -11.05 -11.21 12.43
N ILE A 156 -11.39 -12.42 11.98
CA ILE A 156 -12.78 -12.89 11.90
C ILE A 156 -13.40 -12.95 13.29
N ARG A 157 -12.71 -13.50 14.27
CA ARG A 157 -13.20 -13.59 15.66
C ARG A 157 -13.53 -12.22 16.26
N THR A 158 -12.66 -11.24 16.01
CA THR A 158 -12.81 -9.90 16.58
C THR A 158 -13.65 -8.95 15.73
N ALA A 159 -13.98 -9.33 14.50
CA ALA A 159 -14.82 -8.57 13.61
C ALA A 159 -16.28 -8.59 14.06
N LYS A 160 -16.94 -7.44 13.99
CA LYS A 160 -18.40 -7.32 14.10
C LYS A 160 -19.05 -7.82 12.81
N ASN A 161 -20.32 -8.22 12.90
CA ASN A 161 -21.08 -8.51 11.70
C ASN A 161 -21.10 -7.30 10.74
N GLY A 162 -20.79 -7.54 9.46
CA GLY A 162 -20.64 -6.50 8.44
C GLY A 162 -19.35 -5.66 8.57
N ALA A 163 -18.36 -6.10 9.33
CA ALA A 163 -17.05 -5.44 9.38
C ALA A 163 -16.38 -5.43 8.02
N ARG A 164 -15.54 -4.41 7.78
CA ARG A 164 -14.76 -4.27 6.54
C ARG A 164 -13.28 -4.38 6.83
N VAL A 165 -12.58 -5.14 5.99
CA VAL A 165 -11.12 -5.30 6.02
C VAL A 165 -10.53 -4.68 4.75
N ALA A 166 -9.59 -3.76 4.91
CA ALA A 166 -8.80 -3.17 3.84
C ALA A 166 -7.32 -3.54 4.02
N TYR A 167 -6.72 -4.06 2.99
CA TYR A 167 -5.29 -4.37 2.93
C TYR A 167 -4.81 -4.37 1.48
N TRP A 168 -3.52 -4.42 1.26
CA TRP A 168 -2.94 -4.55 -0.07
C TRP A 168 -1.73 -5.48 -0.04
N ASN A 169 -1.38 -6.00 -1.20
CA ASN A 169 -0.20 -6.83 -1.43
C ASN A 169 0.67 -6.18 -2.50
N ASN A 170 1.94 -5.95 -2.18
CA ASN A 170 2.92 -5.38 -3.10
C ASN A 170 3.69 -6.47 -3.86
N LEU A 171 4.08 -7.53 -3.18
CA LEU A 171 5.03 -8.52 -3.65
C LEU A 171 4.44 -9.92 -3.72
N VAL A 172 3.82 -10.36 -2.64
CA VAL A 172 3.25 -11.70 -2.50
C VAL A 172 1.75 -11.59 -2.36
N GLU A 173 1.03 -12.30 -3.21
CA GLU A 173 -0.42 -12.36 -3.10
C GLU A 173 -0.80 -13.21 -1.88
N ARG A 174 -1.34 -12.55 -0.87
CA ARG A 174 -1.90 -13.16 0.34
C ARG A 174 -3.36 -12.75 0.45
N SER A 175 -4.20 -13.72 0.74
CA SER A 175 -5.64 -13.49 0.91
C SER A 175 -6.16 -14.28 2.11
N CYS A 176 -7.44 -14.08 2.41
CA CYS A 176 -8.11 -14.92 3.40
C CYS A 176 -8.06 -16.38 2.97
N PRO A 177 -7.71 -17.31 3.87
CA PRO A 177 -7.71 -18.75 3.58
C PRO A 177 -9.08 -19.22 3.10
N ALA A 178 -9.10 -20.11 2.11
CA ALA A 178 -10.34 -20.64 1.53
C ALA A 178 -11.27 -21.26 2.59
N SER A 179 -10.71 -21.87 3.64
CA SER A 179 -11.43 -22.44 4.77
C SER A 179 -12.21 -21.40 5.59
N LEU A 180 -11.77 -20.14 5.55
CA LEU A 180 -12.33 -19.04 6.34
C LEU A 180 -13.24 -18.11 5.53
N ILE A 181 -13.25 -18.19 4.20
CA ILE A 181 -14.05 -17.32 3.32
C ILE A 181 -15.54 -17.32 3.68
N LYS A 182 -16.08 -18.43 4.16
CA LYS A 182 -17.49 -18.54 4.57
C LYS A 182 -17.89 -17.64 5.75
N TYR A 183 -16.94 -17.06 6.43
CA TYR A 183 -17.19 -16.17 7.58
C TYR A 183 -17.02 -14.69 7.27
N ILE A 184 -16.75 -14.33 5.97
CA ILE A 184 -16.53 -12.93 5.56
C ILE A 184 -17.71 -12.39 4.74
#